data_212690abed1955fce3302a299724e5c7
#
_entry.id   212690abed1955fce3302a299724e5c7
#
_cell.length_a   1.000
_cell.length_b   1.000
_cell.length_c   1.000
_cell.angle_alpha   90.00
_cell.angle_beta   90.00
_cell.angle_gamma   90.00
#
_symmetry.space_group_name_H-M   'P 1'
#
loop_
_entity.id
_entity.type
_entity.pdbx_description
1 polymer ?
#
loop_
_entity_poly.entity_id
_entity_poly.type
_entity_poly.pdbx_seq_one_letter_code
_entity_poly.pdbx_strand_id
1 'polypeptide(L)'
;MSVVSLVGLSEAHPTTEDNVTATAVQYAEPTAPDRPWRIVLLLGSLIALGPLSIDLYLPALPQLTEDLAASASSVQLTLTGILLGLGVGQLLIGPLADIYGRRRPLLVGIAVNVAAALLCAVAPSIIVLDALRVVQGLGAAAASVVAMAVVRDLFSGSAAAAVMSRLVMVMGLAPVLAPSLGSAVLQLGSWRTVFVVLATLGVLLGLLAAFGLKETLPPERRAAPGLRTTLQTYGALLRDPSLVGYMAIASLTMDAVFAYVSGASFVLQDGFGLDTRLFGLLFGVGAVGLIVSSQINVVLLRRFTPARILGTALTAAAVAGAVLLFDAVTGAGGLLGIVVPIWVVLAMVALCGPNATALALSEHGRHAGAAAALLGAAQFATGAAVAPLTGLGRAGSAVPMAVAIAGALVIAAFLARSVLRRMPGVVTC
;
A
#
# COMPACT_ATOMS: atom_id res chain seq x y z
N MET A 1 55.96 9.00 56.89
CA MET A 1 56.41 10.39 56.91
C MET A 1 55.30 11.19 56.30
N SER A 2 54.40 11.77 57.19
CA SER A 2 54.36 13.15 57.62
C SER A 2 54.24 14.13 56.48
N VAL A 3 53.20 15.00 56.40
CA VAL A 3 52.69 16.06 57.25
C VAL A 3 51.40 16.57 56.68
N VAL A 4 50.22 16.55 57.25
CA VAL A 4 49.47 17.54 58.02
C VAL A 4 49.61 19.00 57.55
N SER A 5 48.43 19.61 57.22
CA SER A 5 47.94 20.93 57.65
C SER A 5 46.69 21.31 56.91
N LEU A 6 45.54 21.40 57.50
CA LEU A 6 44.85 22.42 58.32
C LEU A 6 44.21 23.58 57.52
N VAL A 7 42.88 23.59 57.63
CA VAL A 7 41.94 24.71 57.93
C VAL A 7 41.58 25.72 56.84
N GLY A 8 40.29 25.81 56.66
CA GLY A 8 39.56 26.93 56.04
C GLY A 8 38.05 26.70 56.07
N LEU A 9 37.40 26.94 57.21
CA LEU A 9 35.93 27.08 57.32
C LEU A 9 35.53 28.37 56.60
N SER A 10 34.66 28.24 55.61
CA SER A 10 33.90 29.36 55.11
C SER A 10 32.41 28.93 55.04
N GLU A 11 31.63 29.60 55.86
CA GLU A 11 30.17 29.53 55.90
C GLU A 11 29.62 29.91 54.53
N ALA A 12 28.91 29.01 53.85
CA ALA A 12 28.11 29.31 52.69
C ALA A 12 26.64 29.09 53.02
N HIS A 13 25.88 30.16 52.88
CA HIS A 13 24.41 30.22 52.95
C HIS A 13 23.72 29.11 52.15
N PRO A 14 22.58 28.58 52.61
CA PRO A 14 21.75 27.71 51.80
C PRO A 14 21.01 28.58 50.76
N THR A 15 21.44 28.52 49.54
CA THR A 15 20.62 28.95 48.39
C THR A 15 19.51 27.92 48.21
N THR A 16 18.28 28.39 48.31
CA THR A 16 17.04 27.69 47.92
C THR A 16 17.14 27.31 46.47
N GLU A 17 17.63 26.11 46.19
CA GLU A 17 17.40 25.47 44.88
C GLU A 17 15.94 25.05 44.82
N ASP A 18 15.17 25.80 44.08
CA ASP A 18 13.83 25.41 43.65
C ASP A 18 13.88 24.01 43.02
N ASN A 19 13.39 23.05 43.78
CA ASN A 19 13.10 21.70 43.32
C ASN A 19 11.96 21.78 42.28
N VAL A 20 12.29 22.17 41.04
CA VAL A 20 11.45 21.89 39.88
C VAL A 20 11.57 20.39 39.65
N THR A 21 10.83 19.61 40.41
CA THR A 21 10.52 18.23 40.07
C THR A 21 9.80 18.27 38.74
N ALA A 22 10.55 18.14 37.65
CA ALA A 22 10.03 17.80 36.35
C ALA A 22 9.27 16.48 36.54
N THR A 23 7.96 16.57 36.70
CA THR A 23 7.07 15.41 36.67
C THR A 23 7.21 14.84 35.25
N ALA A 24 8.19 13.95 35.07
CA ALA A 24 8.26 13.12 33.89
C ALA A 24 6.92 12.38 33.82
N VAL A 25 6.04 12.81 32.93
CA VAL A 25 4.85 12.06 32.59
C VAL A 25 5.32 10.70 32.11
N GLN A 26 5.32 9.75 33.03
CA GLN A 26 5.64 8.37 32.78
C GLN A 26 4.52 7.85 31.88
N TYR A 27 4.71 7.94 30.55
CA TYR A 27 3.83 7.29 29.61
C TYR A 27 3.89 5.80 29.92
N ALA A 28 2.79 5.25 30.44
CA ALA A 28 2.66 3.82 30.67
C ALA A 28 3.05 3.12 29.36
N GLU A 29 4.05 2.25 29.41
CA GLU A 29 4.41 1.41 28.28
C GLU A 29 3.18 0.66 27.81
N PRO A 30 2.98 0.53 26.48
CA PRO A 30 1.86 -0.23 25.95
C PRO A 30 1.88 -1.63 26.52
N THR A 31 0.89 -1.99 27.33
CA THR A 31 0.74 -3.35 27.83
C THR A 31 0.40 -4.25 26.64
N ALA A 32 1.35 -5.13 26.29
CA ALA A 32 1.14 -6.09 25.21
C ALA A 32 -0.14 -6.91 25.51
N PRO A 33 -0.99 -7.15 24.53
CA PRO A 33 -2.23 -7.89 24.73
C PRO A 33 -1.94 -9.34 25.17
N ASP A 34 -2.76 -9.91 26.04
CA ASP A 34 -2.63 -11.28 26.57
C ASP A 34 -2.49 -12.36 25.48
N ARG A 35 -3.01 -12.10 24.29
CA ARG A 35 -2.96 -13.00 23.13
C ARG A 35 -2.60 -12.24 21.86
N PRO A 36 -1.33 -11.85 21.68
CA PRO A 36 -0.90 -11.00 20.56
C PRO A 36 -1.20 -11.61 19.18
N TRP A 37 -1.17 -12.93 19.06
CA TRP A 37 -1.45 -13.62 17.79
C TRP A 37 -2.88 -13.39 17.26
N ARG A 38 -3.90 -13.28 18.15
CA ARG A 38 -5.28 -12.98 17.74
C ARG A 38 -5.40 -11.61 17.12
N ILE A 39 -4.73 -10.62 17.71
CA ILE A 39 -4.71 -9.25 17.18
C ILE A 39 -3.96 -9.23 15.85
N VAL A 40 -2.83 -9.91 15.73
CA VAL A 40 -2.07 -9.99 14.48
C VAL A 40 -2.89 -10.64 13.36
N LEU A 41 -3.62 -11.72 13.65
CA LEU A 41 -4.52 -12.35 12.67
C LEU A 41 -5.65 -11.41 12.25
N LEU A 42 -6.29 -10.74 13.22
CA LEU A 42 -7.36 -9.78 12.94
C LEU A 42 -6.86 -8.62 12.07
N LEU A 43 -5.75 -7.99 12.46
CA LEU A 43 -5.17 -6.87 11.70
C LEU A 43 -4.70 -7.31 10.30
N GLY A 44 -4.11 -8.50 10.19
CA GLY A 44 -3.72 -9.10 8.91
C GLY A 44 -4.92 -9.31 7.99
N SER A 45 -6.00 -9.90 8.52
CA SER A 45 -7.23 -10.10 7.75
C SER A 45 -7.87 -8.77 7.32
N LEU A 46 -7.85 -7.75 8.18
CA LEU A 46 -8.34 -6.41 7.84
C LEU A 46 -7.52 -5.75 6.73
N ILE A 47 -6.20 -5.84 6.79
CA ILE A 47 -5.31 -5.27 5.76
C ILE A 47 -5.51 -5.96 4.40
N ALA A 48 -5.83 -7.25 4.37
CA ALA A 48 -6.11 -7.97 3.14
C ALA A 48 -7.37 -7.47 2.40
N LEU A 49 -8.30 -6.78 3.08
CA LEU A 49 -9.56 -6.32 2.49
C LEU A 49 -9.33 -5.40 1.28
N GLY A 50 -8.34 -4.49 1.34
CA GLY A 50 -7.99 -3.61 0.23
C GLY A 50 -7.55 -4.38 -1.03
N PRO A 51 -6.44 -5.15 -0.97
CA PRO A 51 -6.00 -6.00 -2.06
C PRO A 51 -7.07 -6.96 -2.58
N LEU A 52 -7.82 -7.63 -1.69
CA LEU A 52 -8.92 -8.50 -2.12
C LEU A 52 -9.98 -7.74 -2.92
N SER A 53 -10.33 -6.52 -2.50
CA SER A 53 -11.28 -5.67 -3.22
C SER A 53 -10.75 -5.20 -4.59
N ILE A 54 -9.44 -5.13 -4.79
CA ILE A 54 -8.81 -4.79 -6.06
C ILE A 54 -8.68 -6.02 -6.95
N ASP A 55 -8.18 -7.14 -6.44
CA ASP A 55 -7.63 -8.20 -7.27
C ASP A 55 -8.61 -9.38 -7.49
N LEU A 56 -9.60 -9.58 -6.58
CA LEU A 56 -10.52 -10.72 -6.67
C LEU A 56 -11.39 -10.71 -7.94
N TYR A 57 -11.71 -9.52 -8.45
CA TYR A 57 -12.59 -9.39 -9.63
C TYR A 57 -11.82 -9.25 -10.95
N LEU A 58 -10.48 -9.18 -10.94
CA LEU A 58 -9.67 -9.04 -12.15
C LEU A 58 -9.95 -10.09 -13.22
N PRO A 59 -10.12 -11.38 -12.87
CA PRO A 59 -10.46 -12.40 -13.86
C PRO A 59 -11.81 -12.17 -14.55
N ALA A 60 -12.68 -11.36 -13.96
CA ALA A 60 -14.03 -11.06 -14.46
C ALA A 60 -14.08 -9.87 -15.41
N LEU A 61 -12.98 -9.11 -15.60
CA LEU A 61 -12.98 -7.90 -16.43
C LEU A 61 -13.46 -8.13 -17.86
N PRO A 62 -13.05 -9.20 -18.58
CA PRO A 62 -13.60 -9.50 -19.92
C PRO A 62 -15.11 -9.71 -19.90
N GLN A 63 -15.64 -10.47 -18.91
CA GLN A 63 -17.10 -10.69 -18.77
C GLN A 63 -17.87 -9.39 -18.55
N LEU A 64 -17.27 -8.43 -17.80
CA LEU A 64 -17.85 -7.10 -17.58
C LEU A 64 -17.99 -6.31 -18.88
N THR A 65 -17.04 -6.43 -19.84
CA THR A 65 -17.15 -5.75 -21.13
C THR A 65 -18.34 -6.25 -21.93
N GLU A 66 -18.58 -7.56 -21.91
CA GLU A 66 -19.71 -8.20 -22.60
C GLU A 66 -21.03 -7.87 -21.92
N ASP A 67 -21.16 -8.13 -20.61
CA ASP A 67 -22.43 -8.00 -19.87
C ASP A 67 -22.94 -6.55 -19.77
N LEU A 68 -22.03 -5.57 -19.69
CA LEU A 68 -22.37 -4.14 -19.57
C LEU A 68 -22.22 -3.37 -20.89
N ALA A 69 -21.91 -4.07 -22.00
CA ALA A 69 -21.68 -3.49 -23.32
C ALA A 69 -20.70 -2.29 -23.27
N ALA A 70 -19.61 -2.43 -22.49
CA ALA A 70 -18.64 -1.39 -22.21
C ALA A 70 -17.31 -1.67 -22.92
N SER A 71 -16.50 -0.64 -23.18
CA SER A 71 -15.14 -0.82 -23.67
C SER A 71 -14.19 -1.32 -22.57
N ALA A 72 -13.09 -1.98 -22.95
CA ALA A 72 -12.06 -2.39 -22.00
C ALA A 72 -11.55 -1.22 -21.15
N SER A 73 -11.34 -0.04 -21.77
CA SER A 73 -10.93 1.17 -21.06
C SER A 73 -11.98 1.63 -20.05
N SER A 74 -13.29 1.56 -20.40
CA SER A 74 -14.37 1.88 -19.45
C SER A 74 -14.43 0.90 -18.28
N VAL A 75 -14.22 -0.39 -18.53
CA VAL A 75 -14.16 -1.40 -17.46
C VAL A 75 -12.94 -1.18 -16.55
N GLN A 76 -11.83 -0.74 -17.09
CA GLN A 76 -10.64 -0.38 -16.28
C GLN A 76 -10.86 0.85 -15.40
N LEU A 77 -11.83 1.74 -15.71
CA LEU A 77 -12.23 2.83 -14.79
C LEU A 77 -12.78 2.29 -13.47
N THR A 78 -13.27 1.05 -13.41
CA THR A 78 -13.66 0.42 -12.13
C THR A 78 -12.47 0.24 -11.19
N LEU A 79 -11.26 -0.02 -11.72
CA LEU A 79 -10.02 0.02 -10.96
C LEU A 79 -9.62 1.44 -10.57
N THR A 80 -9.73 2.39 -11.49
CA THR A 80 -9.55 3.82 -11.19
C THR A 80 -10.43 4.24 -10.02
N GLY A 81 -11.73 3.86 -10.05
CA GLY A 81 -12.67 4.19 -9.00
C GLY A 81 -12.22 3.71 -7.62
N ILE A 82 -11.89 2.43 -7.48
CA ILE A 82 -11.48 1.89 -6.18
C ILE A 82 -10.14 2.48 -5.72
N LEU A 83 -9.17 2.70 -6.62
CA LEU A 83 -7.89 3.30 -6.29
C LEU A 83 -8.05 4.76 -5.85
N LEU A 84 -8.89 5.55 -6.50
CA LEU A 84 -9.25 6.90 -6.04
C LEU A 84 -9.88 6.89 -4.66
N GLY A 85 -10.82 5.97 -4.42
CA GLY A 85 -11.44 5.80 -3.11
C GLY A 85 -10.42 5.45 -2.03
N LEU A 86 -9.50 4.52 -2.30
CA LEU A 86 -8.40 4.16 -1.40
C LEU A 86 -7.48 5.35 -1.15
N GLY A 87 -7.08 6.10 -2.18
CA GLY A 87 -6.21 7.27 -2.07
C GLY A 87 -6.82 8.38 -1.21
N VAL A 88 -8.08 8.73 -1.47
CA VAL A 88 -8.82 9.71 -0.65
C VAL A 88 -8.97 9.20 0.78
N GLY A 89 -9.27 7.91 0.94
CA GLY A 89 -9.39 7.27 2.25
C GLY A 89 -8.09 7.31 3.05
N GLN A 90 -6.93 7.15 2.43
CA GLN A 90 -5.62 7.29 3.10
C GLN A 90 -5.46 8.65 3.78
N LEU A 91 -5.93 9.72 3.14
CA LEU A 91 -5.82 11.07 3.67
C LEU A 91 -6.85 11.39 4.76
N LEU A 92 -8.05 10.83 4.65
CA LEU A 92 -9.17 11.17 5.54
C LEU A 92 -9.25 10.28 6.78
N ILE A 93 -9.03 8.98 6.63
CA ILE A 93 -9.28 8.01 7.71
C ILE A 93 -8.28 8.15 8.85
N GLY A 94 -7.01 8.50 8.56
CA GLY A 94 -6.01 8.73 9.60
C GLY A 94 -6.46 9.78 10.62
N PRO A 95 -6.69 11.03 10.20
CA PRO A 95 -7.20 12.08 11.09
C PRO A 95 -8.54 11.74 11.76
N LEU A 96 -9.47 11.11 11.05
CA LEU A 96 -10.74 10.67 11.64
C LEU A 96 -10.53 9.64 12.76
N ALA A 97 -9.59 8.71 12.55
CA ALA A 97 -9.25 7.71 13.56
C ALA A 97 -8.49 8.29 14.76
N ASP A 98 -7.77 9.40 14.57
CA ASP A 98 -7.12 10.13 15.67
C ASP A 98 -8.12 10.95 16.50
N ILE A 99 -9.21 11.44 15.90
CA ILE A 99 -10.25 12.24 16.56
C ILE A 99 -11.30 11.35 17.24
N TYR A 100 -11.84 10.35 16.53
CA TYR A 100 -12.99 9.55 16.99
C TYR A 100 -12.58 8.22 17.64
N GLY A 101 -11.28 7.93 17.74
CA GLY A 101 -10.76 6.62 18.15
C GLY A 101 -10.64 5.66 16.95
N ARG A 102 -9.98 4.52 17.15
CA ARG A 102 -9.66 3.56 16.07
C ARG A 102 -10.87 2.74 15.63
N ARG A 103 -11.64 2.29 16.60
CA ARG A 103 -12.71 1.31 16.38
C ARG A 103 -13.88 1.86 15.55
N ARG A 104 -14.33 3.09 15.81
CA ARG A 104 -15.50 3.67 15.13
C ARG A 104 -15.25 3.88 13.63
N PRO A 105 -14.20 4.59 13.18
CA PRO A 105 -13.92 4.75 11.76
C PRO A 105 -13.67 3.43 11.03
N LEU A 106 -13.06 2.44 11.69
CA LEU A 106 -12.88 1.10 11.14
C LEU A 106 -14.21 0.42 10.82
N LEU A 107 -15.12 0.34 11.80
CA LEU A 107 -16.40 -0.33 11.63
C LEU A 107 -17.30 0.38 10.61
N VAL A 108 -17.31 1.71 10.61
CA VAL A 108 -18.03 2.51 9.61
C VAL A 108 -17.44 2.26 8.22
N GLY A 109 -16.12 2.29 8.07
CA GLY A 109 -15.46 2.03 6.79
C GLY A 109 -15.74 0.63 6.25
N ILE A 110 -15.69 -0.40 7.10
CA ILE A 110 -16.05 -1.77 6.68
C ILE A 110 -17.53 -1.83 6.27
N ALA A 111 -18.44 -1.21 7.02
CA ALA A 111 -19.86 -1.17 6.67
C ALA A 111 -20.10 -0.48 5.32
N VAL A 112 -19.40 0.64 5.05
CA VAL A 112 -19.44 1.32 3.75
C VAL A 112 -18.89 0.42 2.63
N ASN A 113 -17.78 -0.27 2.86
CA ASN A 113 -17.20 -1.21 1.88
C ASN A 113 -18.18 -2.35 1.56
N VAL A 114 -18.81 -2.94 2.58
CA VAL A 114 -19.82 -4.03 2.42
C VAL A 114 -21.02 -3.53 1.65
N ALA A 115 -21.60 -2.40 2.04
CA ALA A 115 -22.76 -1.82 1.36
C ALA A 115 -22.45 -1.51 -0.11
N ALA A 116 -21.30 -0.91 -0.39
CA ALA A 116 -20.85 -0.64 -1.75
C ALA A 116 -20.63 -1.94 -2.55
N ALA A 117 -20.06 -2.98 -1.95
CA ALA A 117 -19.88 -4.28 -2.61
C ALA A 117 -21.24 -4.92 -2.98
N LEU A 118 -22.22 -4.89 -2.07
CA LEU A 118 -23.57 -5.39 -2.37
C LEU A 118 -24.25 -4.60 -3.49
N LEU A 119 -24.09 -3.28 -3.50
CA LEU A 119 -24.63 -2.44 -4.57
C LEU A 119 -23.89 -2.67 -5.90
N CYS A 120 -22.57 -2.93 -5.89
CA CYS A 120 -21.81 -3.32 -7.07
C CYS A 120 -22.38 -4.62 -7.68
N ALA A 121 -22.77 -5.59 -6.86
CA ALA A 121 -23.34 -6.86 -7.34
C ALA A 121 -24.65 -6.68 -8.14
N VAL A 122 -25.38 -5.59 -7.91
CA VAL A 122 -26.65 -5.28 -8.61
C VAL A 122 -26.52 -4.07 -9.55
N ALA A 123 -25.31 -3.60 -9.82
CA ALA A 123 -25.07 -2.44 -10.67
C ALA A 123 -25.65 -2.65 -12.08
N PRO A 124 -26.49 -1.72 -12.59
CA PRO A 124 -27.14 -1.85 -13.89
C PRO A 124 -26.27 -1.34 -15.06
N SER A 125 -25.22 -0.59 -14.79
CA SER A 125 -24.34 -0.01 -15.80
C SER A 125 -22.93 0.19 -15.27
N ILE A 126 -21.99 0.33 -16.20
CA ILE A 126 -20.57 0.57 -15.86
C ILE A 126 -20.38 1.87 -15.07
N ILE A 127 -21.10 2.94 -15.37
CA ILE A 127 -21.01 4.23 -14.69
C ILE A 127 -21.41 4.11 -13.21
N VAL A 128 -22.50 3.38 -12.94
CA VAL A 128 -22.94 3.12 -11.56
C VAL A 128 -21.91 2.26 -10.82
N LEU A 129 -21.38 1.25 -11.49
CA LEU A 129 -20.33 0.40 -10.93
C LEU A 129 -19.09 1.23 -10.58
N ASP A 130 -18.61 2.10 -11.47
CA ASP A 130 -17.45 2.98 -11.24
C ASP A 130 -17.64 3.88 -10.01
N ALA A 131 -18.80 4.52 -9.89
CA ALA A 131 -19.10 5.38 -8.74
C ALA A 131 -19.13 4.56 -7.43
N LEU A 132 -19.72 3.37 -7.44
CA LEU A 132 -19.75 2.49 -6.29
C LEU A 132 -18.36 1.95 -5.91
N ARG A 133 -17.48 1.75 -6.88
CA ARG A 133 -16.08 1.35 -6.64
C ARG A 133 -15.30 2.44 -5.90
N VAL A 134 -15.56 3.73 -6.17
CA VAL A 134 -14.98 4.84 -5.38
C VAL A 134 -15.40 4.74 -3.91
N VAL A 135 -16.70 4.54 -3.66
CA VAL A 135 -17.24 4.39 -2.30
C VAL A 135 -16.68 3.14 -1.62
N GLN A 136 -16.56 2.04 -2.34
CA GLN A 136 -15.98 0.79 -1.84
C GLN A 136 -14.52 0.98 -1.44
N GLY A 137 -13.71 1.66 -2.27
CA GLY A 137 -12.31 1.97 -1.98
C GLY A 137 -12.14 2.86 -0.75
N LEU A 138 -12.99 3.89 -0.61
CA LEU A 138 -13.00 4.76 0.58
C LEU A 138 -13.23 3.96 1.85
N GLY A 139 -14.20 3.03 1.83
CA GLY A 139 -14.47 2.12 2.95
C GLY A 139 -13.31 1.16 3.23
N ALA A 140 -12.70 0.59 2.18
CA ALA A 140 -11.59 -0.36 2.31
C ALA A 140 -10.33 0.29 2.92
N ALA A 141 -10.08 1.57 2.66
CA ALA A 141 -8.95 2.31 3.23
C ALA A 141 -8.96 2.31 4.76
N ALA A 142 -10.15 2.31 5.38
CA ALA A 142 -10.28 2.31 6.83
C ALA A 142 -9.63 1.06 7.46
N ALA A 143 -9.74 -0.08 6.83
CA ALA A 143 -9.18 -1.33 7.32
C ALA A 143 -7.63 -1.27 7.40
N SER A 144 -6.96 -0.81 6.34
CA SER A 144 -5.50 -0.73 6.30
C SER A 144 -4.95 0.41 7.18
N VAL A 145 -5.53 1.61 7.09
CA VAL A 145 -5.07 2.79 7.86
C VAL A 145 -5.21 2.56 9.36
N VAL A 146 -6.37 2.06 9.80
CA VAL A 146 -6.62 1.81 11.23
C VAL A 146 -5.80 0.63 11.73
N ALA A 147 -5.65 -0.45 10.95
CA ALA A 147 -4.81 -1.58 11.37
C ALA A 147 -3.37 -1.16 11.65
N MET A 148 -2.78 -0.32 10.79
CA MET A 148 -1.43 0.21 10.99
C MET A 148 -1.33 1.15 12.20
N ALA A 149 -2.40 1.92 12.49
CA ALA A 149 -2.47 2.75 13.68
C ALA A 149 -2.56 1.91 14.96
N VAL A 150 -3.40 0.87 14.98
CA VAL A 150 -3.53 -0.07 16.11
C VAL A 150 -2.22 -0.77 16.42
N VAL A 151 -1.42 -1.14 15.41
CA VAL A 151 -0.08 -1.70 15.68
C VAL A 151 0.79 -0.72 16.46
N ARG A 152 0.78 0.56 16.08
CA ARG A 152 1.55 1.61 16.78
C ARG A 152 1.02 1.91 18.18
N ASP A 153 -0.28 1.73 18.39
CA ASP A 153 -0.92 1.95 19.70
C ASP A 153 -0.61 0.81 20.70
N LEU A 154 -0.47 -0.46 20.20
CA LEU A 154 -0.37 -1.65 21.06
C LEU A 154 1.04 -2.24 21.15
N PHE A 155 1.93 -1.93 20.20
CA PHE A 155 3.26 -2.53 20.14
C PHE A 155 4.33 -1.47 19.98
N SER A 156 5.48 -1.70 20.61
CA SER A 156 6.67 -0.84 20.52
C SER A 156 7.91 -1.65 20.19
N GLY A 157 8.98 -0.96 19.75
CA GLY A 157 10.29 -1.57 19.50
C GLY A 157 10.26 -2.78 18.57
N SER A 158 10.95 -3.85 18.94
CA SER A 158 11.07 -5.08 18.14
C SER A 158 9.73 -5.82 17.95
N ALA A 159 8.81 -5.74 18.93
CA ALA A 159 7.49 -6.33 18.81
C ALA A 159 6.65 -5.65 17.71
N ALA A 160 6.67 -4.32 17.65
CA ALA A 160 6.01 -3.58 16.56
C ALA A 160 6.58 -3.96 15.19
N ALA A 161 7.92 -4.02 15.08
CA ALA A 161 8.59 -4.43 13.84
C ALA A 161 8.19 -5.86 13.41
N ALA A 162 8.12 -6.80 14.35
CA ALA A 162 7.70 -8.17 14.06
C ALA A 162 6.23 -8.26 13.59
N VAL A 163 5.33 -7.50 14.21
CA VAL A 163 3.92 -7.44 13.79
C VAL A 163 3.80 -6.81 12.40
N MET A 164 4.45 -5.66 12.17
CA MET A 164 4.48 -4.98 10.87
C MET A 164 4.97 -5.90 9.76
N SER A 165 6.05 -6.66 9.99
CA SER A 165 6.57 -7.63 9.03
C SER A 165 5.53 -8.69 8.64
N ARG A 166 4.75 -9.20 9.60
CA ARG A 166 3.67 -10.14 9.33
C ARG A 166 2.53 -9.52 8.53
N LEU A 167 2.17 -8.26 8.81
CA LEU A 167 1.14 -7.55 8.07
C LEU A 167 1.58 -7.28 6.62
N VAL A 168 2.83 -6.89 6.40
CA VAL A 168 3.41 -6.73 5.06
C VAL A 168 3.41 -8.05 4.30
N MET A 169 3.70 -9.18 4.97
CA MET A 169 3.59 -10.50 4.36
C MET A 169 2.15 -10.81 3.90
N VAL A 170 1.13 -10.48 4.69
CA VAL A 170 -0.29 -10.64 4.30
C VAL A 170 -0.63 -9.73 3.11
N MET A 171 -0.16 -8.48 3.11
CA MET A 171 -0.34 -7.56 1.97
C MET A 171 0.28 -8.10 0.68
N GLY A 172 1.44 -8.77 0.77
CA GLY A 172 2.07 -9.42 -0.38
C GLY A 172 1.38 -10.70 -0.83
N LEU A 173 0.80 -11.47 0.12
CA LEU A 173 0.12 -12.73 -0.19
C LEU A 173 -1.28 -12.52 -0.78
N ALA A 174 -1.98 -11.48 -0.38
CA ALA A 174 -3.35 -11.21 -0.83
C ALA A 174 -3.47 -11.05 -2.36
N PRO A 175 -2.64 -10.25 -3.06
CA PRO A 175 -2.65 -10.18 -4.52
C PRO A 175 -2.29 -11.50 -5.22
N VAL A 176 -1.53 -12.39 -4.56
CA VAL A 176 -1.20 -13.72 -5.09
C VAL A 176 -2.45 -14.59 -5.16
N LEU A 177 -3.19 -14.61 -4.05
CA LEU A 177 -4.33 -15.50 -3.88
C LEU A 177 -5.61 -14.96 -4.50
N ALA A 178 -5.78 -13.63 -4.51
CA ALA A 178 -7.05 -13.02 -4.90
C ALA A 178 -7.49 -13.35 -6.34
N PRO A 179 -6.67 -13.25 -7.40
CA PRO A 179 -7.13 -13.61 -8.74
C PRO A 179 -7.42 -15.10 -8.90
N SER A 180 -6.66 -15.97 -8.23
CA SER A 180 -6.92 -17.42 -8.24
C SER A 180 -8.24 -17.75 -7.53
N LEU A 181 -8.51 -17.10 -6.40
CA LEU A 181 -9.81 -17.20 -5.70
C LEU A 181 -10.94 -16.61 -6.55
N GLY A 182 -10.71 -15.46 -7.19
CA GLY A 182 -11.65 -14.84 -8.13
C GLY A 182 -12.00 -15.75 -9.30
N SER A 183 -11.00 -16.39 -9.88
CA SER A 183 -11.18 -17.40 -10.93
C SER A 183 -12.03 -18.59 -10.47
N ALA A 184 -11.83 -19.05 -9.23
CA ALA A 184 -12.65 -20.12 -8.64
C ALA A 184 -14.09 -19.66 -8.38
N VAL A 185 -14.29 -18.43 -7.90
CA VAL A 185 -15.63 -17.85 -7.68
C VAL A 185 -16.39 -17.70 -8.99
N LEU A 186 -15.75 -17.32 -10.10
CA LEU A 186 -16.36 -17.20 -11.41
C LEU A 186 -16.86 -18.54 -11.97
N GLN A 187 -16.36 -19.67 -11.49
CA GLN A 187 -16.90 -20.99 -11.85
C GLN A 187 -18.26 -21.28 -11.18
N LEU A 188 -18.57 -20.54 -10.10
CA LEU A 188 -19.83 -20.67 -9.36
C LEU A 188 -20.93 -19.71 -9.85
N GLY A 189 -20.55 -18.70 -10.68
CA GLY A 189 -21.49 -17.72 -11.16
C GLY A 189 -20.82 -16.61 -11.98
N SER A 190 -21.48 -15.45 -12.07
CA SER A 190 -21.00 -14.29 -12.85
C SER A 190 -20.09 -13.40 -12.00
N TRP A 191 -19.57 -12.33 -12.63
CA TRP A 191 -18.82 -11.26 -11.96
C TRP A 191 -19.56 -10.67 -10.74
N ARG A 192 -20.89 -10.70 -10.74
CA ARG A 192 -21.74 -10.26 -9.60
C ARG A 192 -21.49 -11.11 -8.36
N THR A 193 -21.26 -12.41 -8.53
CA THR A 193 -20.94 -13.33 -7.44
C THR A 193 -19.64 -12.93 -6.71
N VAL A 194 -18.67 -12.40 -7.43
CA VAL A 194 -17.41 -11.91 -6.84
C VAL A 194 -17.69 -10.79 -5.83
N PHE A 195 -18.56 -9.84 -6.16
CA PHE A 195 -18.93 -8.76 -5.24
C PHE A 195 -19.74 -9.25 -4.03
N VAL A 196 -20.59 -10.27 -4.20
CA VAL A 196 -21.29 -10.92 -3.07
C VAL A 196 -20.28 -11.61 -2.14
N VAL A 197 -19.28 -12.29 -2.68
CA VAL A 197 -18.19 -12.90 -1.88
C VAL A 197 -17.39 -11.82 -1.13
N LEU A 198 -17.04 -10.71 -1.80
CA LEU A 198 -16.36 -9.57 -1.15
C LEU A 198 -17.21 -8.98 -0.02
N ALA A 199 -18.51 -8.81 -0.22
CA ALA A 199 -19.42 -8.34 0.82
C ALA A 199 -19.47 -9.31 2.01
N THR A 200 -19.58 -10.62 1.74
CA THR A 200 -19.59 -11.67 2.77
C THR A 200 -18.30 -11.65 3.59
N LEU A 201 -17.14 -11.58 2.94
CA LEU A 201 -15.84 -11.44 3.60
C LEU A 201 -15.80 -10.16 4.44
N GLY A 202 -16.29 -9.04 3.90
CA GLY A 202 -16.38 -7.76 4.62
C GLY A 202 -17.25 -7.86 5.86
N VAL A 203 -18.42 -8.53 5.80
CA VAL A 203 -19.28 -8.77 6.98
C VAL A 203 -18.55 -9.60 8.02
N LEU A 204 -17.90 -10.69 7.63
CA LEU A 204 -17.15 -11.55 8.56
C LEU A 204 -16.03 -10.76 9.24
N LEU A 205 -15.26 -9.98 8.47
CA LEU A 205 -14.21 -9.12 9.02
C LEU A 205 -14.76 -8.02 9.93
N GLY A 206 -15.90 -7.44 9.57
CA GLY A 206 -16.61 -6.44 10.39
C GLY A 206 -17.04 -7.02 11.74
N LEU A 207 -17.61 -8.22 11.73
CA LEU A 207 -17.98 -8.94 12.96
C LEU A 207 -16.74 -9.28 13.80
N LEU A 208 -15.69 -9.81 13.18
CA LEU A 208 -14.42 -10.09 13.87
C LEU A 208 -13.84 -8.81 14.48
N ALA A 209 -13.87 -7.68 13.78
CA ALA A 209 -13.41 -6.39 14.31
C ALA A 209 -14.33 -5.88 15.43
N ALA A 210 -15.65 -6.00 15.29
CA ALA A 210 -16.62 -5.54 16.27
C ALA A 210 -16.50 -6.28 17.61
N PHE A 211 -16.25 -7.58 17.59
CA PHE A 211 -16.12 -8.39 18.80
C PHE A 211 -14.66 -8.55 19.26
N GLY A 212 -13.69 -8.51 18.33
CA GLY A 212 -12.28 -8.80 18.63
C GLY A 212 -11.44 -7.56 18.92
N LEU A 213 -11.79 -6.37 18.41
CA LEU A 213 -11.01 -5.17 18.58
C LEU A 213 -11.65 -4.25 19.63
N LYS A 214 -10.97 -4.06 20.74
CA LYS A 214 -11.27 -3.00 21.69
C LYS A 214 -10.71 -1.66 21.19
N GLU A 215 -11.25 -0.54 21.72
CA GLU A 215 -10.67 0.77 21.43
C GLU A 215 -9.25 0.84 21.99
N THR A 216 -8.30 1.25 21.11
CA THR A 216 -6.87 1.32 21.44
C THR A 216 -6.38 2.74 21.68
N LEU A 217 -7.17 3.75 21.28
CA LEU A 217 -6.86 5.16 21.51
C LEU A 217 -7.74 5.75 22.63
N PRO A 218 -7.21 5.89 23.88
CA PRO A 218 -7.96 6.47 24.97
C PRO A 218 -8.40 7.90 24.67
N PRO A 219 -9.54 8.36 25.21
CA PRO A 219 -10.07 9.70 24.95
C PRO A 219 -9.07 10.84 25.18
N GLU A 220 -8.18 10.68 26.17
CA GLU A 220 -7.17 11.67 26.59
C GLU A 220 -6.06 11.84 25.55
N ARG A 221 -5.84 10.82 24.69
CA ARG A 221 -4.82 10.84 23.62
C ARG A 221 -5.40 11.21 22.25
N ARG A 222 -6.71 11.43 22.16
CA ARG A 222 -7.35 11.80 20.89
C ARG A 222 -6.94 13.20 20.48
N ALA A 223 -6.70 13.37 19.19
CA ALA A 223 -6.40 14.68 18.61
C ALA A 223 -7.63 15.60 18.76
N ALA A 224 -7.39 16.87 19.05
CA ALA A 224 -8.44 17.87 18.92
C ALA A 224 -8.91 17.94 17.45
N PRO A 225 -10.22 18.13 17.19
CA PRO A 225 -10.71 18.28 15.83
C PRO A 225 -10.02 19.47 15.14
N GLY A 226 -9.27 19.18 14.05
CA GLY A 226 -8.46 20.21 13.41
C GLY A 226 -8.12 19.85 11.95
N LEU A 227 -9.14 19.78 11.07
CA LEU A 227 -8.89 19.54 9.63
C LEU A 227 -7.87 20.55 9.05
N ARG A 228 -7.93 21.80 9.51
CA ARG A 228 -6.99 22.86 9.10
C ARG A 228 -5.54 22.51 9.44
N THR A 229 -5.30 22.01 10.65
CA THR A 229 -3.95 21.60 11.10
C THR A 229 -3.42 20.42 10.27
N THR A 230 -4.28 19.44 9.98
CA THR A 230 -3.93 18.31 9.12
C THR A 230 -3.56 18.78 7.71
N LEU A 231 -4.37 19.65 7.11
CA LEU A 231 -4.10 20.19 5.78
C LEU A 231 -2.82 21.05 5.76
N GLN A 232 -2.55 21.81 6.81
CA GLN A 232 -1.30 22.56 6.95
C GLN A 232 -0.10 21.62 7.04
N THR A 233 -0.19 20.54 7.79
CA THR A 233 0.85 19.49 7.87
C THR A 233 1.10 18.84 6.50
N TYR A 234 0.05 18.47 5.78
CA TYR A 234 0.18 17.96 4.42
C TYR A 234 0.81 18.99 3.47
N GLY A 235 0.38 20.24 3.54
CA GLY A 235 0.96 21.33 2.73
C GLY A 235 2.43 21.61 3.06
N ALA A 236 2.85 21.48 4.30
CA ALA A 236 4.25 21.60 4.71
C ALA A 236 5.10 20.46 4.17
N LEU A 237 4.60 19.20 4.29
CA LEU A 237 5.27 18.02 3.79
C LEU A 237 5.43 18.01 2.27
N LEU A 238 4.43 18.49 1.53
CA LEU A 238 4.48 18.61 0.06
C LEU A 238 5.45 19.69 -0.44
N ARG A 239 5.96 20.54 0.45
CA ARG A 239 7.01 21.53 0.11
C ARG A 239 8.42 20.95 0.28
N ASP A 240 8.57 19.78 0.89
CA ASP A 240 9.87 19.14 1.01
C ASP A 240 10.21 18.39 -0.30
N PRO A 241 11.22 18.83 -1.05
CA PRO A 241 11.59 18.21 -2.32
C PRO A 241 12.13 16.78 -2.16
N SER A 242 12.68 16.44 -0.97
CA SER A 242 13.17 15.09 -0.67
C SER A 242 12.00 14.12 -0.57
N LEU A 243 10.99 14.45 0.26
CA LEU A 243 9.77 13.65 0.39
C LEU A 243 9.07 13.50 -0.95
N VAL A 244 8.86 14.61 -1.67
CA VAL A 244 8.16 14.61 -2.97
C VAL A 244 8.92 13.79 -4.00
N GLY A 245 10.26 13.86 -4.01
CA GLY A 245 11.10 13.06 -4.91
C GLY A 245 10.94 11.56 -4.67
N TYR A 246 11.08 11.10 -3.41
CA TYR A 246 10.91 9.68 -3.09
C TYR A 246 9.44 9.23 -3.22
N MET A 247 8.49 10.09 -2.93
CA MET A 247 7.06 9.83 -3.14
C MET A 247 6.76 9.61 -4.63
N ALA A 248 7.30 10.43 -5.52
CA ALA A 248 7.16 10.27 -6.96
C ALA A 248 7.81 8.96 -7.45
N ILE A 249 9.02 8.61 -6.97
CA ILE A 249 9.67 7.34 -7.29
C ILE A 249 8.82 6.15 -6.84
N ALA A 250 8.33 6.17 -5.61
CA ALA A 250 7.50 5.10 -5.07
C ALA A 250 6.17 4.97 -5.83
N SER A 251 5.56 6.09 -6.22
CA SER A 251 4.31 6.11 -7.01
C SER A 251 4.52 5.54 -8.39
N LEU A 252 5.52 6.01 -9.14
CA LEU A 252 5.84 5.48 -10.47
C LEU A 252 6.22 3.99 -10.45
N THR A 253 6.87 3.55 -9.39
CA THR A 253 7.18 2.14 -9.20
C THR A 253 5.90 1.31 -9.01
N MET A 254 4.94 1.84 -8.22
CA MET A 254 3.65 1.20 -7.99
C MET A 254 2.76 1.28 -9.24
N ASP A 255 2.90 2.31 -10.08
CA ASP A 255 2.17 2.45 -11.34
C ASP A 255 2.48 1.30 -12.32
N ALA A 256 3.71 0.77 -12.30
CA ALA A 256 4.04 -0.43 -13.06
C ALA A 256 3.24 -1.65 -12.60
N VAL A 257 3.00 -1.78 -11.29
CA VAL A 257 2.13 -2.85 -10.74
C VAL A 257 0.67 -2.62 -11.15
N PHE A 258 0.16 -1.39 -10.99
CA PHE A 258 -1.23 -1.09 -11.35
C PHE A 258 -1.49 -1.20 -12.85
N ALA A 259 -0.53 -0.84 -13.70
CA ALA A 259 -0.61 -1.07 -15.13
C ALA A 259 -0.70 -2.58 -15.47
N TYR A 260 0.11 -3.40 -14.81
CA TYR A 260 0.01 -4.86 -14.94
C TYR A 260 -1.34 -5.38 -14.45
N VAL A 261 -1.74 -5.02 -13.23
CA VAL A 261 -3.02 -5.45 -12.62
C VAL A 261 -4.21 -5.10 -13.52
N SER A 262 -4.22 -3.88 -14.08
CA SER A 262 -5.29 -3.37 -14.93
C SER A 262 -5.31 -4.03 -16.33
N GLY A 263 -4.12 -4.27 -16.93
CA GLY A 263 -4.00 -4.76 -18.30
C GLY A 263 -3.95 -6.27 -18.44
N ALA A 264 -3.43 -6.98 -17.42
CA ALA A 264 -3.09 -8.41 -17.51
C ALA A 264 -4.30 -9.29 -17.91
N SER A 265 -5.50 -9.00 -17.37
CA SER A 265 -6.69 -9.80 -17.67
C SER A 265 -7.03 -9.77 -19.16
N PHE A 266 -7.06 -8.58 -19.75
CA PHE A 266 -7.35 -8.41 -21.18
C PHE A 266 -6.23 -8.97 -22.05
N VAL A 267 -4.96 -8.73 -21.70
CA VAL A 267 -3.81 -9.22 -22.48
C VAL A 267 -3.77 -10.74 -22.48
N LEU A 268 -3.90 -11.37 -21.30
CA LEU A 268 -3.74 -12.82 -21.19
C LEU A 268 -4.99 -13.59 -21.63
N GLN A 269 -6.19 -13.12 -21.30
CA GLN A 269 -7.43 -13.81 -21.67
C GLN A 269 -7.86 -13.47 -23.10
N ASP A 270 -8.04 -12.19 -23.45
CA ASP A 270 -8.52 -11.79 -24.80
C ASP A 270 -7.41 -11.80 -25.84
N GLY A 271 -6.17 -11.42 -25.45
CA GLY A 271 -5.04 -11.36 -26.38
C GLY A 271 -4.41 -12.72 -26.69
N PHE A 272 -4.17 -13.54 -25.68
CA PHE A 272 -3.57 -14.88 -25.81
C PHE A 272 -4.58 -16.03 -25.72
N GLY A 273 -5.87 -15.75 -25.48
CA GLY A 273 -6.91 -16.77 -25.41
C GLY A 273 -6.82 -17.70 -24.19
N LEU A 274 -6.18 -17.24 -23.11
CA LEU A 274 -6.03 -18.07 -21.90
C LEU A 274 -7.36 -18.15 -21.15
N ASP A 275 -7.66 -19.34 -20.67
CA ASP A 275 -8.79 -19.50 -19.77
C ASP A 275 -8.56 -18.82 -18.42
N THR A 276 -9.63 -18.59 -17.67
CA THR A 276 -9.62 -17.91 -16.38
C THR A 276 -8.74 -18.64 -15.34
N ARG A 277 -8.61 -19.97 -15.42
CA ARG A 277 -7.78 -20.77 -14.50
C ARG A 277 -6.30 -20.52 -14.75
N LEU A 278 -5.90 -20.58 -16.02
CA LEU A 278 -4.50 -20.37 -16.41
C LEU A 278 -4.10 -18.91 -16.17
N PHE A 279 -5.00 -17.94 -16.39
CA PHE A 279 -4.80 -16.56 -15.96
C PHE A 279 -4.50 -16.47 -14.47
N GLY A 280 -5.34 -17.07 -13.62
CA GLY A 280 -5.13 -17.05 -12.16
C GLY A 280 -3.80 -17.67 -11.73
N LEU A 281 -3.38 -18.78 -12.38
CA LEU A 281 -2.10 -19.43 -12.12
C LEU A 281 -0.90 -18.54 -12.50
N LEU A 282 -0.89 -17.98 -13.71
CA LEU A 282 0.19 -17.10 -14.17
C LEU A 282 0.32 -15.83 -13.35
N PHE A 283 -0.82 -15.25 -12.96
CA PHE A 283 -0.86 -14.10 -12.06
C PHE A 283 -0.28 -14.47 -10.69
N GLY A 284 -0.67 -15.63 -10.15
CA GLY A 284 -0.16 -16.17 -8.89
C GLY A 284 1.35 -16.40 -8.90
N VAL A 285 1.90 -16.96 -9.97
CA VAL A 285 3.37 -17.16 -10.12
C VAL A 285 4.11 -15.81 -10.09
N GLY A 286 3.60 -14.80 -10.80
CA GLY A 286 4.18 -13.44 -10.76
C GLY A 286 4.20 -12.86 -9.35
N ALA A 287 3.13 -13.07 -8.61
CA ALA A 287 3.02 -12.60 -7.24
C ALA A 287 3.90 -13.39 -6.25
N VAL A 288 4.20 -14.67 -6.50
CA VAL A 288 5.24 -15.41 -5.74
C VAL A 288 6.60 -14.73 -5.92
N GLY A 289 6.93 -14.26 -7.13
CA GLY A 289 8.14 -13.49 -7.40
C GLY A 289 8.24 -12.22 -6.54
N LEU A 290 7.14 -11.50 -6.37
CA LEU A 290 7.02 -10.35 -5.46
C LEU A 290 7.38 -10.71 -4.01
N ILE A 291 6.82 -11.80 -3.49
CA ILE A 291 7.06 -12.27 -2.10
C ILE A 291 8.53 -12.67 -1.92
N VAL A 292 9.06 -13.48 -2.82
CA VAL A 292 10.45 -13.95 -2.76
C VAL A 292 11.41 -12.76 -2.78
N SER A 293 11.19 -11.80 -3.67
CA SER A 293 12.02 -10.59 -3.77
C SER A 293 11.92 -9.71 -2.52
N SER A 294 10.74 -9.59 -1.90
CA SER A 294 10.59 -8.92 -0.61
C SER A 294 11.46 -9.55 0.49
N GLN A 295 11.56 -10.90 0.54
CA GLN A 295 12.43 -11.58 1.51
C GLN A 295 13.91 -11.38 1.17
N ILE A 296 14.27 -11.39 -0.12
CA ILE A 296 15.62 -11.09 -0.58
C ILE A 296 16.01 -9.66 -0.16
N ASN A 297 15.09 -8.69 -0.18
CA ASN A 297 15.35 -7.32 0.28
C ASN A 297 15.87 -7.27 1.71
N VAL A 298 15.29 -8.07 2.62
CA VAL A 298 15.73 -8.14 4.03
C VAL A 298 17.19 -8.61 4.14
N VAL A 299 17.61 -9.55 3.27
CA VAL A 299 19.00 -10.04 3.23
C VAL A 299 19.93 -9.00 2.62
N LEU A 300 19.49 -8.32 1.55
CA LEU A 300 20.28 -7.27 0.89
C LEU A 300 20.55 -6.07 1.81
N LEU A 301 19.58 -5.68 2.63
CA LEU A 301 19.71 -4.58 3.60
C LEU A 301 20.76 -4.84 4.68
N ARG A 302 21.22 -6.10 4.86
CA ARG A 302 22.35 -6.42 5.75
C ARG A 302 23.71 -6.02 5.15
N ARG A 303 23.79 -5.81 3.84
CA ARG A 303 25.06 -5.55 3.11
C ARG A 303 25.03 -4.26 2.30
N PHE A 304 23.87 -3.75 1.94
CA PHE A 304 23.72 -2.61 1.04
C PHE A 304 22.75 -1.58 1.63
N THR A 305 22.99 -0.31 1.32
CA THR A 305 22.08 0.77 1.72
C THR A 305 20.78 0.74 0.92
N PRO A 306 19.65 1.21 1.49
CA PRO A 306 18.35 1.32 0.77
C PRO A 306 18.48 2.07 -0.55
N ALA A 307 19.29 3.13 -0.60
CA ALA A 307 19.53 3.93 -1.81
C ALA A 307 20.23 3.12 -2.93
N ARG A 308 21.20 2.27 -2.57
CA ARG A 308 21.89 1.41 -3.54
C ARG A 308 20.97 0.31 -4.08
N ILE A 309 20.19 -0.32 -3.19
CA ILE A 309 19.22 -1.34 -3.61
C ILE A 309 18.18 -0.70 -4.54
N LEU A 310 17.62 0.46 -4.17
CA LEU A 310 16.64 1.18 -4.97
C LEU A 310 17.18 1.51 -6.37
N GLY A 311 18.38 2.07 -6.47
CA GLY A 311 18.98 2.46 -7.75
C GLY A 311 19.27 1.28 -8.67
N THR A 312 19.77 0.16 -8.14
CA THR A 312 20.04 -1.05 -8.92
C THR A 312 18.76 -1.75 -9.34
N ALA A 313 17.79 -1.90 -8.44
CA ALA A 313 16.51 -2.53 -8.74
C ALA A 313 15.70 -1.74 -9.77
N LEU A 314 15.65 -0.40 -9.67
CA LEU A 314 14.98 0.45 -10.67
C LEU A 314 15.64 0.34 -12.06
N THR A 315 16.97 0.26 -12.10
CA THR A 315 17.66 0.08 -13.40
C THR A 315 17.32 -1.27 -14.02
N ALA A 316 17.32 -2.34 -13.25
CA ALA A 316 16.94 -3.67 -13.71
C ALA A 316 15.45 -3.72 -14.13
N ALA A 317 14.56 -3.08 -13.36
CA ALA A 317 13.14 -2.97 -13.69
C ALA A 317 12.91 -2.21 -15.00
N ALA A 318 13.63 -1.09 -15.24
CA ALA A 318 13.53 -0.31 -16.46
C ALA A 318 14.00 -1.12 -17.69
N VAL A 319 15.09 -1.90 -17.53
CA VAL A 319 15.56 -2.80 -18.61
C VAL A 319 14.51 -3.89 -18.90
N ALA A 320 13.96 -4.53 -17.88
CA ALA A 320 12.91 -5.53 -18.06
C ALA A 320 11.64 -4.93 -18.69
N GLY A 321 11.26 -3.69 -18.30
CA GLY A 321 10.18 -2.94 -18.94
C GLY A 321 10.44 -2.63 -20.42
N ALA A 322 11.67 -2.30 -20.78
CA ALA A 322 12.07 -2.08 -22.18
C ALA A 322 12.00 -3.38 -23.00
N VAL A 323 12.42 -4.52 -22.43
CA VAL A 323 12.26 -5.85 -23.06
C VAL A 323 10.78 -6.17 -23.24
N LEU A 324 9.95 -5.96 -22.21
CA LEU A 324 8.50 -6.14 -22.31
C LEU A 324 7.90 -5.32 -23.44
N LEU A 325 8.28 -4.04 -23.56
CA LEU A 325 7.79 -3.16 -24.61
C LEU A 325 8.23 -3.65 -26.01
N PHE A 326 9.49 -4.07 -26.14
CA PHE A 326 10.01 -4.65 -27.38
C PHE A 326 9.20 -5.88 -27.81
N ASP A 327 9.00 -6.84 -26.88
CA ASP A 327 8.22 -8.05 -27.18
C ASP A 327 6.74 -7.75 -27.45
N ALA A 328 6.15 -6.80 -26.74
CA ALA A 328 4.76 -6.37 -26.96
C ALA A 328 4.55 -5.76 -28.36
N VAL A 329 5.54 -5.01 -28.88
CA VAL A 329 5.48 -4.37 -30.22
C VAL A 329 5.78 -5.37 -31.33
N THR A 330 6.78 -6.23 -31.13
CA THR A 330 7.25 -7.16 -32.22
C THR A 330 6.51 -8.49 -32.22
N GLY A 331 5.94 -8.90 -31.07
CA GLY A 331 5.36 -10.23 -30.86
C GLY A 331 6.38 -11.38 -30.85
N ALA A 332 7.70 -11.08 -30.84
CA ALA A 332 8.77 -12.05 -31.04
C ALA A 332 8.80 -13.17 -29.99
N GLY A 333 8.53 -12.85 -28.74
CA GLY A 333 8.55 -13.81 -27.61
C GLY A 333 7.21 -14.50 -27.34
N GLY A 334 6.13 -14.13 -28.04
CA GLY A 334 4.78 -14.65 -27.78
C GLY A 334 4.37 -14.46 -26.32
N LEU A 335 3.70 -15.45 -25.73
CA LEU A 335 3.27 -15.40 -24.33
C LEU A 335 4.45 -15.25 -23.35
N LEU A 336 5.56 -15.98 -23.58
CA LEU A 336 6.73 -15.92 -22.71
C LEU A 336 7.42 -14.56 -22.76
N GLY A 337 7.45 -13.91 -23.94
CA GLY A 337 7.98 -12.55 -24.12
C GLY A 337 7.20 -11.49 -23.35
N ILE A 338 5.95 -11.76 -22.99
CA ILE A 338 5.16 -10.88 -22.11
C ILE A 338 5.31 -11.28 -20.65
N VAL A 339 5.12 -12.55 -20.32
CA VAL A 339 5.01 -13.03 -18.94
C VAL A 339 6.35 -12.94 -18.19
N VAL A 340 7.46 -13.35 -18.83
CA VAL A 340 8.78 -13.39 -18.15
C VAL A 340 9.28 -11.99 -17.82
N PRO A 341 9.28 -11.00 -18.72
CA PRO A 341 9.68 -9.63 -18.36
C PRO A 341 8.78 -9.01 -17.28
N ILE A 342 7.47 -9.27 -17.30
CA ILE A 342 6.56 -8.83 -16.24
C ILE A 342 6.98 -9.40 -14.88
N TRP A 343 7.27 -10.69 -14.80
CA TRP A 343 7.71 -11.30 -13.53
C TRP A 343 9.01 -10.68 -13.01
N VAL A 344 9.96 -10.37 -13.91
CA VAL A 344 11.19 -9.65 -13.54
C VAL A 344 10.86 -8.24 -13.05
N VAL A 345 9.97 -7.50 -13.73
CA VAL A 345 9.50 -6.18 -13.30
C VAL A 345 8.92 -6.27 -11.88
N LEU A 346 7.97 -7.18 -11.65
CA LEU A 346 7.34 -7.36 -10.33
C LEU A 346 8.36 -7.68 -9.25
N ALA A 347 9.31 -8.57 -9.53
CA ALA A 347 10.39 -8.92 -8.61
C ALA A 347 11.26 -7.71 -8.24
N MET A 348 11.61 -6.87 -9.21
CA MET A 348 12.41 -5.66 -8.98
C MET A 348 11.61 -4.57 -8.26
N VAL A 349 10.34 -4.38 -8.60
CA VAL A 349 9.43 -3.44 -7.93
C VAL A 349 9.27 -3.78 -6.45
N ALA A 350 9.24 -5.07 -6.08
CA ALA A 350 9.20 -5.51 -4.69
C ALA A 350 10.42 -5.08 -3.87
N LEU A 351 11.57 -4.88 -4.52
CA LEU A 351 12.76 -4.29 -3.89
C LEU A 351 12.64 -2.75 -3.81
N CYS A 352 12.05 -2.10 -4.80
CA CYS A 352 11.97 -0.65 -4.89
C CYS A 352 11.04 -0.04 -3.82
N GLY A 353 9.81 -0.57 -3.67
CA GLY A 353 8.77 0.01 -2.84
C GLY A 353 9.19 0.24 -1.37
N PRO A 354 9.63 -0.80 -0.64
CA PRO A 354 10.07 -0.65 0.76
C PRO A 354 11.25 0.32 0.93
N ASN A 355 12.22 0.30 0.00
CA ASN A 355 13.40 1.15 0.07
C ASN A 355 13.06 2.62 -0.23
N ALA A 356 12.21 2.90 -1.23
CA ALA A 356 11.74 4.26 -1.52
C ALA A 356 10.92 4.82 -0.35
N THR A 357 10.02 4.00 0.24
CA THR A 357 9.24 4.39 1.41
C THR A 357 10.12 4.67 2.63
N ALA A 358 11.09 3.82 2.91
CA ALA A 358 12.03 4.03 4.01
C ALA A 358 12.82 5.34 3.86
N LEU A 359 13.31 5.63 2.65
CA LEU A 359 14.00 6.88 2.35
C LEU A 359 13.07 8.10 2.46
N ALA A 360 11.82 7.99 1.99
CA ALA A 360 10.84 9.06 2.11
C ALA A 360 10.50 9.41 3.57
N LEU A 361 10.46 8.43 4.46
CA LEU A 361 10.04 8.61 5.85
C LEU A 361 11.19 8.87 6.82
N SER A 362 12.46 8.65 6.41
CA SER A 362 13.64 8.70 7.30
C SER A 362 13.83 10.05 7.97
N GLU A 363 13.49 11.16 7.31
CA GLU A 363 13.68 12.53 7.81
C GLU A 363 12.41 13.11 8.48
N HIS A 364 11.27 12.35 8.47
CA HIS A 364 9.96 12.87 8.86
C HIS A 364 9.36 12.21 10.11
N GLY A 365 10.19 11.77 11.06
CA GLY A 365 9.78 11.00 12.23
C GLY A 365 8.57 11.56 13.01
N ARG A 366 8.51 12.89 13.24
CA ARG A 366 7.39 13.54 13.95
C ARG A 366 6.07 13.50 13.16
N HIS A 367 6.15 13.48 11.84
CA HIS A 367 5.01 13.51 10.91
C HIS A 367 4.93 12.23 10.07
N ALA A 368 5.56 11.13 10.50
CA ALA A 368 5.64 9.89 9.74
C ALA A 368 4.26 9.34 9.32
N GLY A 369 3.24 9.50 10.16
CA GLY A 369 1.87 9.10 9.81
C GLY A 369 1.28 9.92 8.67
N ALA A 370 1.46 11.25 8.69
CA ALA A 370 1.00 12.14 7.64
C ALA A 370 1.79 11.92 6.33
N ALA A 371 3.10 11.74 6.42
CA ALA A 371 3.95 11.44 5.27
C ALA A 371 3.59 10.08 4.63
N ALA A 372 3.32 9.05 5.43
CA ALA A 372 2.85 7.75 4.94
C ALA A 372 1.47 7.83 4.28
N ALA A 373 0.55 8.65 4.82
CA ALA A 373 -0.76 8.87 4.22
C ALA A 373 -0.65 9.57 2.86
N LEU A 374 0.21 10.59 2.74
CA LEU A 374 0.50 11.27 1.46
C LEU A 374 1.13 10.31 0.45
N LEU A 375 2.10 9.49 0.89
CA LEU A 375 2.75 8.50 0.04
C LEU A 375 1.74 7.48 -0.51
N GLY A 376 0.90 6.90 0.35
CA GLY A 376 -0.14 5.96 -0.07
C GLY A 376 -1.18 6.61 -0.98
N ALA A 377 -1.63 7.83 -0.66
CA ALA A 377 -2.57 8.57 -1.48
C ALA A 377 -1.99 8.89 -2.88
N ALA A 378 -0.72 9.30 -2.96
CA ALA A 378 -0.05 9.55 -4.23
C ALA A 378 0.06 8.28 -5.08
N GLN A 379 0.46 7.15 -4.49
CA GLN A 379 0.54 5.85 -5.17
C GLN A 379 -0.81 5.43 -5.75
N PHE A 380 -1.87 5.54 -4.97
CA PHE A 380 -3.21 5.19 -5.46
C PHE A 380 -3.75 6.18 -6.49
N ALA A 381 -3.47 7.48 -6.34
CA ALA A 381 -3.91 8.51 -7.29
C ALA A 381 -3.23 8.37 -8.66
N THR A 382 -1.92 8.13 -8.69
CA THR A 382 -1.18 7.90 -9.95
C THR A 382 -1.57 6.57 -10.58
N GLY A 383 -1.72 5.49 -9.79
CA GLY A 383 -2.23 4.21 -10.25
C GLY A 383 -3.64 4.31 -10.86
N ALA A 384 -4.51 5.11 -10.25
CA ALA A 384 -5.84 5.41 -10.79
C ALA A 384 -5.78 6.12 -12.15
N ALA A 385 -4.79 6.99 -12.37
CA ALA A 385 -4.57 7.66 -13.65
C ALA A 385 -4.00 6.72 -14.71
N VAL A 386 -3.15 5.77 -14.32
CA VAL A 386 -2.49 4.82 -15.24
C VAL A 386 -3.42 3.68 -15.66
N ALA A 387 -4.30 3.21 -14.77
CA ALA A 387 -5.14 2.04 -15.04
C ALA A 387 -5.92 2.11 -16.38
N PRO A 388 -6.66 3.18 -16.72
CA PRO A 388 -7.44 3.22 -17.96
C PRO A 388 -6.55 3.35 -19.22
N LEU A 389 -5.29 3.78 -19.08
CA LEU A 389 -4.36 3.90 -20.20
C LEU A 389 -3.97 2.52 -20.78
N THR A 390 -4.02 1.49 -19.95
CA THR A 390 -3.68 0.12 -20.39
C THR A 390 -4.76 -0.52 -21.28
N GLY A 391 -5.98 0.02 -21.29
CA GLY A 391 -7.09 -0.40 -22.17
C GLY A 391 -7.22 0.38 -23.46
N LEU A 392 -6.32 1.32 -23.72
CA LEU A 392 -6.33 2.09 -24.96
C LEU A 392 -5.88 1.23 -26.15
N GLY A 393 -6.47 1.46 -27.31
CA GLY A 393 -6.09 0.79 -28.54
C GLY A 393 -6.87 -0.48 -28.82
N ARG A 394 -6.22 -1.49 -29.46
CA ARG A 394 -6.87 -2.74 -29.86
C ARG A 394 -7.09 -3.66 -28.67
N ALA A 395 -8.28 -4.25 -28.56
CA ALA A 395 -8.58 -5.23 -27.53
C ALA A 395 -7.53 -6.36 -27.47
N GLY A 396 -7.11 -6.74 -26.29
CA GLY A 396 -6.10 -7.77 -26.06
C GLY A 396 -4.64 -7.38 -26.41
N SER A 397 -4.38 -6.13 -26.85
CA SER A 397 -3.02 -5.67 -27.12
C SER A 397 -2.22 -5.48 -25.85
N ALA A 398 -1.01 -6.04 -25.80
CA ALA A 398 -0.07 -5.83 -24.68
C ALA A 398 0.64 -4.46 -24.73
N VAL A 399 0.61 -3.77 -25.89
CA VAL A 399 1.40 -2.55 -26.12
C VAL A 399 1.05 -1.42 -25.14
N PRO A 400 -0.22 -1.04 -24.89
CA PRO A 400 -0.53 0.04 -23.97
C PRO A 400 -0.06 -0.25 -22.53
N MET A 401 -0.23 -1.49 -22.08
CA MET A 401 0.25 -1.95 -20.76
C MET A 401 1.79 -1.87 -20.70
N ALA A 402 2.49 -2.35 -21.71
CA ALA A 402 3.95 -2.34 -21.78
C ALA A 402 4.51 -0.90 -21.82
N VAL A 403 3.86 0.01 -22.56
CA VAL A 403 4.22 1.44 -22.61
C VAL A 403 4.07 2.08 -21.23
N ALA A 404 2.95 1.83 -20.54
CA ALA A 404 2.71 2.36 -19.20
C ALA A 404 3.76 1.86 -18.19
N ILE A 405 4.06 0.54 -18.20
CA ILE A 405 5.07 -0.07 -17.32
C ILE A 405 6.47 0.49 -17.64
N ALA A 406 6.91 0.42 -18.89
CA ALA A 406 8.25 0.87 -19.27
C ALA A 406 8.43 2.38 -19.03
N GLY A 407 7.44 3.20 -19.39
CA GLY A 407 7.46 4.65 -19.19
C GLY A 407 7.58 5.02 -17.72
N ALA A 408 6.74 4.44 -16.85
CA ALA A 408 6.79 4.69 -15.41
C ALA A 408 8.16 4.33 -14.82
N LEU A 409 8.71 3.15 -15.16
CA LEU A 409 9.98 2.68 -14.64
C LEU A 409 11.19 3.48 -15.14
N VAL A 410 11.19 3.92 -16.41
CA VAL A 410 12.24 4.78 -16.96
C VAL A 410 12.24 6.15 -16.28
N ILE A 411 11.05 6.76 -16.09
CA ILE A 411 10.91 8.03 -15.38
C ILE A 411 11.35 7.87 -13.92
N ALA A 412 10.94 6.79 -13.24
CA ALA A 412 11.35 6.50 -11.86
C ALA A 412 12.88 6.35 -11.74
N ALA A 413 13.51 5.64 -12.67
CA ALA A 413 14.96 5.46 -12.68
C ALA A 413 15.71 6.77 -12.92
N PHE A 414 15.19 7.63 -13.79
CA PHE A 414 15.75 8.96 -14.02
C PHE A 414 15.62 9.87 -12.78
N LEU A 415 14.44 9.91 -12.16
CA LEU A 415 14.21 10.67 -10.94
C LEU A 415 15.10 10.17 -9.78
N ALA A 416 15.22 8.86 -9.62
CA ALA A 416 16.07 8.28 -8.59
C ALA A 416 17.54 8.71 -8.74
N ARG A 417 18.05 8.71 -9.97
CA ARG A 417 19.41 9.20 -10.23
C ARG A 417 19.58 10.68 -9.88
N SER A 418 18.58 11.51 -10.16
CA SER A 418 18.61 12.94 -9.86
C SER A 418 18.49 13.24 -8.35
N VAL A 419 17.61 12.54 -7.64
CA VAL A 419 17.40 12.68 -6.19
C VAL A 419 18.62 12.18 -5.42
N LEU A 420 19.11 10.97 -5.74
CA LEU A 420 20.28 10.38 -5.07
C LEU A 420 21.57 11.18 -5.27
N ARG A 421 21.75 11.84 -6.42
CA ARG A 421 22.91 12.72 -6.66
C ARG A 421 22.91 13.99 -5.81
N ARG A 422 21.75 14.48 -5.38
CA ARG A 422 21.61 15.68 -4.55
C ARG A 422 21.84 15.41 -3.06
N MET A 423 21.98 14.16 -2.64
CA MET A 423 22.19 13.72 -1.26
C MET A 423 23.50 12.90 -1.12
N PRO A 424 24.69 13.53 -1.21
CA PRO A 424 25.96 12.79 -1.23
C PRO A 424 26.27 12.02 0.06
N GLY A 425 25.59 12.29 1.18
CA GLY A 425 25.79 11.58 2.45
C GLY A 425 25.15 10.19 2.55
N VAL A 426 24.25 9.80 1.64
CA VAL A 426 23.53 8.50 1.67
C VAL A 426 24.24 7.42 0.83
N VAL A 427 25.20 7.81 0.01
CA VAL A 427 25.89 6.90 -0.95
C VAL A 427 27.21 6.36 -0.41
N THR A 428 27.77 6.96 0.67
CA THR A 428 29.10 6.65 1.19
C THR A 428 29.08 6.07 2.60
N CYS A 429 28.33 5.01 2.83
CA CYS A 429 28.55 4.12 3.98
C CYS A 429 28.30 2.67 3.56
#